data_98306f4bbca8eaaf48ba645b49cbf737
#
_entry.id   98306f4bbca8eaaf48ba645b49cbf737
#
_cell.length_a   1.000
_cell.length_b   1.000
_cell.length_c   1.000
_cell.angle_alpha   90.00
_cell.angle_beta   90.00
_cell.angle_gamma   90.00
#
_symmetry.space_group_name_H-M   'P 1'
#
loop_
_entity.id
_entity.type
_entity.pdbx_description
1 polymer ?
#
loop_
_entity_poly.entity_id
_entity_poly.type
_entity_poly.pdbx_seq_one_letter_code
_entity_poly.pdbx_strand_id
1 'polypeptide(L)'
;MTALRVPTILKLLSILVIVAVGLVHLSGTPQHYRVAPYMGVLFLANFFGSLVSAVGIYRDALWGWLLGVLVAGGAAVGYIVSRSVGVPGFEHAVGRWLGPRGVLSLVVEVLFVALFVLAVIVWRREES
;
A
#
# COMPACT_ATOMS: atom_id res chain seq x y z
N MET A 1 -17.88 15.27 -6.46
CA MET A 1 -16.80 14.29 -6.35
C MET A 1 -17.37 12.88 -6.23
N THR A 2 -16.76 11.94 -6.92
CA THR A 2 -17.29 10.57 -7.00
C THR A 2 -17.15 9.85 -5.65
N ALA A 3 -18.28 9.34 -5.15
CA ALA A 3 -18.30 8.49 -3.98
C ALA A 3 -18.21 7.01 -4.40
N LEU A 4 -17.43 6.23 -3.66
CA LEU A 4 -17.40 4.79 -3.80
C LEU A 4 -17.90 4.19 -2.49
N ARG A 5 -19.20 3.89 -2.46
CA ARG A 5 -19.85 3.35 -1.28
C ARG A 5 -19.89 1.84 -1.35
N VAL A 6 -19.42 1.20 -0.31
CA VAL A 6 -19.38 -0.25 -0.19
C VAL A 6 -19.90 -0.66 1.19
N PRO A 7 -20.21 -1.95 1.40
CA PRO A 7 -20.61 -2.42 2.74
C PRO A 7 -19.57 -2.06 3.80
N THR A 8 -20.04 -1.74 4.98
CA THR A 8 -19.20 -1.28 6.11
C THR A 8 -18.07 -2.24 6.42
N ILE A 9 -18.31 -3.55 6.38
CA ILE A 9 -17.26 -4.54 6.66
C ILE A 9 -16.12 -4.47 5.65
N LEU A 10 -16.44 -4.31 4.37
CA LEU A 10 -15.43 -4.17 3.32
C LEU A 10 -14.63 -2.87 3.48
N LYS A 11 -15.33 -1.78 3.80
CA LYS A 11 -14.69 -0.49 4.08
C LYS A 11 -13.72 -0.58 5.26
N LEU A 12 -14.16 -1.13 6.38
CA LEU A 12 -13.32 -1.22 7.58
C LEU A 12 -12.13 -2.17 7.38
N LEU A 13 -12.33 -3.30 6.69
CA LEU A 13 -11.25 -4.21 6.32
C LEU A 13 -10.20 -3.49 5.47
N SER A 14 -10.62 -2.74 4.48
CA SER A 14 -9.73 -2.02 3.58
C SER A 14 -8.95 -0.92 4.30
N ILE A 15 -9.60 -0.21 5.23
CA ILE A 15 -8.92 0.77 6.10
C ILE A 15 -7.87 0.07 6.95
N LEU A 16 -8.21 -1.05 7.57
CA LEU A 16 -7.27 -1.82 8.39
C LEU A 16 -6.04 -2.24 7.58
N VAL A 17 -6.26 -2.74 6.36
CA VAL A 17 -5.17 -3.21 5.50
C VAL A 17 -4.28 -2.05 5.03
N ILE A 18 -4.86 -0.92 4.61
CA ILE A 18 -4.03 0.21 4.16
C ILE A 18 -3.24 0.82 5.32
N VAL A 19 -3.80 0.85 6.53
CA VAL A 19 -3.07 1.28 7.72
C VAL A 19 -1.93 0.31 8.01
N ALA A 20 -2.15 -1.00 7.87
CA ALA A 20 -1.11 -2.01 8.03
C ALA A 20 0.04 -1.79 7.02
N VAL A 21 -0.27 -1.47 5.76
CA VAL A 21 0.75 -1.11 4.76
C VAL A 21 1.61 0.05 5.27
N GLY A 22 0.98 1.12 5.75
CA GLY A 22 1.68 2.28 6.29
C GLY A 22 2.54 1.96 7.49
N LEU A 23 2.03 1.15 8.43
CA LEU A 23 2.78 0.78 9.65
C LEU A 23 4.00 -0.07 9.34
N VAL A 24 3.91 -1.00 8.38
CA VAL A 24 5.07 -1.79 7.93
C VAL A 24 6.15 -0.85 7.38
N HIS A 25 5.77 0.13 6.56
CA HIS A 25 6.72 1.09 6.00
C HIS A 25 7.29 2.02 7.08
N LEU A 26 6.46 2.51 8.01
CA LEU A 26 6.96 3.31 9.12
C LEU A 26 8.00 2.54 9.93
N SER A 27 7.75 1.27 10.23
CA SER A 27 8.67 0.43 11.00
C SER A 27 10.00 0.21 10.31
N GLY A 28 10.01 0.22 8.98
CA GLY A 28 11.24 0.06 8.18
C GLY A 28 11.96 1.36 7.85
N THR A 29 11.36 2.51 8.14
CA THR A 29 11.90 3.82 7.74
C THR A 29 13.31 4.09 8.26
N PRO A 30 13.63 3.91 9.57
CA PRO A 30 14.98 4.22 10.06
C PRO A 30 16.06 3.38 9.37
N GLN A 31 15.81 2.09 9.18
CA GLN A 31 16.77 1.17 8.58
C GLN A 31 17.04 1.54 7.11
N HIS A 32 15.97 1.80 6.35
CA HIS A 32 16.09 2.15 4.94
C HIS A 32 16.73 3.52 4.75
N TYR A 33 16.42 4.48 5.63
CA TYR A 33 17.05 5.79 5.61
C TYR A 33 18.55 5.71 5.82
N ARG A 34 19.02 4.82 6.71
CA ARG A 34 20.46 4.64 6.97
C ARG A 34 21.21 4.11 5.76
N VAL A 35 20.57 3.23 4.97
CA VAL A 35 21.19 2.67 3.76
C VAL A 35 21.19 3.71 2.64
N ALA A 36 20.04 4.33 2.39
CA ALA A 36 19.90 5.38 1.40
C ALA A 36 18.76 6.33 1.82
N PRO A 37 19.05 7.61 2.08
CA PRO A 37 18.03 8.55 2.58
C PRO A 37 16.77 8.64 1.73
N TYR A 38 16.88 8.55 0.38
CA TYR A 38 15.71 8.64 -0.49
C TYR A 38 14.70 7.52 -0.19
N MET A 39 15.18 6.34 0.15
CA MET A 39 14.29 5.21 0.43
C MET A 39 13.56 5.41 1.77
N GLY A 40 14.23 5.95 2.78
CA GLY A 40 13.58 6.32 4.02
C GLY A 40 12.48 7.35 3.82
N VAL A 41 12.72 8.34 2.96
CA VAL A 41 11.71 9.34 2.60
C VAL A 41 10.52 8.69 1.91
N LEU A 42 10.77 7.77 0.97
CA LEU A 42 9.68 7.04 0.29
C LEU A 42 8.86 6.19 1.28
N PHE A 43 9.52 5.54 2.22
CA PHE A 43 8.84 4.75 3.26
C PHE A 43 7.97 5.64 4.14
N LEU A 44 8.49 6.80 4.53
CA LEU A 44 7.73 7.75 5.33
C LEU A 44 6.55 8.33 4.55
N ALA A 45 6.75 8.64 3.27
CA ALA A 45 5.68 9.11 2.39
C ALA A 45 4.60 8.03 2.23
N ASN A 46 4.99 6.75 2.15
CA ASN A 46 4.04 5.63 2.12
C ASN A 46 3.18 5.62 3.38
N PHE A 47 3.78 5.78 4.55
CA PHE A 47 3.04 5.82 5.82
C PHE A 47 2.01 6.94 5.83
N PHE A 48 2.41 8.16 5.54
CA PHE A 48 1.47 9.30 5.53
C PHE A 48 0.42 9.17 4.44
N GLY A 49 0.80 8.70 3.25
CA GLY A 49 -0.13 8.43 2.17
C GLY A 49 -1.19 7.39 2.57
N SER A 50 -0.77 6.36 3.31
CA SER A 50 -1.69 5.34 3.82
C SER A 50 -2.72 5.93 4.77
N LEU A 51 -2.31 6.82 5.68
CA LEU A 51 -3.24 7.47 6.61
C LEU A 51 -4.23 8.37 5.88
N VAL A 52 -3.77 9.13 4.90
CA VAL A 52 -4.64 9.99 4.08
C VAL A 52 -5.62 9.14 3.28
N SER A 53 -5.14 8.04 2.70
CA SER A 53 -6.01 7.08 2.00
C SER A 53 -7.10 6.54 2.93
N ALA A 54 -6.74 6.14 4.15
CA ALA A 54 -7.70 5.63 5.13
C ALA A 54 -8.80 6.65 5.44
N VAL A 55 -8.46 7.92 5.58
CA VAL A 55 -9.43 9.00 5.79
C VAL A 55 -10.37 9.11 4.58
N GLY A 56 -9.82 9.06 3.36
CA GLY A 56 -10.63 9.13 2.15
C GLY A 56 -11.59 7.94 2.01
N ILE A 57 -11.12 6.73 2.32
CA ILE A 57 -11.96 5.52 2.30
C ILE A 57 -13.07 5.64 3.35
N TYR A 58 -12.75 6.11 4.55
CA TYR A 58 -13.74 6.32 5.61
C TYR A 58 -14.85 7.28 5.16
N ARG A 59 -14.51 8.28 4.36
CA ARG A 59 -15.45 9.27 3.82
C ARG A 59 -16.16 8.80 2.54
N ASP A 60 -16.00 7.54 2.16
CA ASP A 60 -16.57 6.97 0.92
C ASP A 60 -16.08 7.70 -0.34
N ALA A 61 -14.92 8.34 -0.29
CA ALA A 61 -14.37 9.09 -1.42
C ALA A 61 -13.53 8.19 -2.32
N LEU A 62 -13.80 8.23 -3.62
CA LEU A 62 -13.03 7.46 -4.60
C LEU A 62 -11.53 7.80 -4.53
N TRP A 63 -11.18 9.07 -4.32
CA TRP A 63 -9.77 9.47 -4.26
C TRP A 63 -9.00 8.74 -3.14
N GLY A 64 -9.67 8.41 -2.03
CA GLY A 64 -9.04 7.65 -0.95
C GLY A 64 -8.62 6.26 -1.40
N TRP A 65 -9.48 5.58 -2.13
CA TRP A 65 -9.17 4.26 -2.69
C TRP A 65 -8.06 4.33 -3.73
N LEU A 66 -8.12 5.32 -4.62
CA LEU A 66 -7.09 5.49 -5.67
C LEU A 66 -5.73 5.82 -5.06
N LEU A 67 -5.68 6.67 -4.04
CA LEU A 67 -4.45 6.94 -3.31
C LEU A 67 -3.90 5.67 -2.66
N GLY A 68 -4.78 4.86 -2.05
CA GLY A 68 -4.37 3.58 -1.47
C GLY A 68 -3.78 2.62 -2.49
N VAL A 69 -4.37 2.53 -3.68
CA VAL A 69 -3.81 1.72 -4.79
C VAL A 69 -2.44 2.24 -5.21
N LEU A 70 -2.27 3.56 -5.30
CA LEU A 70 -0.98 4.15 -5.62
C LEU A 70 0.08 3.81 -4.55
N VAL A 71 -0.28 3.94 -3.28
CA VAL A 71 0.61 3.66 -2.16
C VAL A 71 0.96 2.17 -2.09
N ALA A 72 -0.04 1.30 -2.06
CA ALA A 72 0.16 -0.14 -1.93
C ALA A 72 0.71 -0.75 -3.23
N GLY A 73 0.13 -0.41 -4.37
CA GLY A 73 0.56 -0.92 -5.67
C GLY A 73 1.96 -0.42 -6.04
N GLY A 74 2.24 0.85 -5.77
CA GLY A 74 3.57 1.42 -5.99
C GLY A 74 4.63 0.75 -5.14
N ALA A 75 4.32 0.47 -3.87
CA ALA A 75 5.23 -0.25 -2.98
C ALA A 75 5.46 -1.69 -3.43
N ALA A 76 4.41 -2.39 -3.89
CA ALA A 76 4.53 -3.74 -4.43
C ALA A 76 5.43 -3.78 -5.67
N VAL A 77 5.23 -2.84 -6.60
CA VAL A 77 6.09 -2.72 -7.79
C VAL A 77 7.53 -2.41 -7.37
N GLY A 78 7.72 -1.49 -6.43
CA GLY A 78 9.04 -1.16 -5.89
C GLY A 78 9.74 -2.37 -5.28
N TYR A 79 9.01 -3.21 -4.54
CA TYR A 79 9.54 -4.45 -4.00
C TYR A 79 10.03 -5.37 -5.12
N ILE A 80 9.18 -5.60 -6.12
CA ILE A 80 9.51 -6.48 -7.25
C ILE A 80 10.75 -5.96 -7.99
N VAL A 81 10.81 -4.67 -8.28
CA VAL A 81 11.96 -4.06 -8.95
C VAL A 81 13.22 -4.20 -8.10
N SER A 82 13.14 -3.95 -6.79
CA SER A 82 14.29 -4.03 -5.90
C SER A 82 14.86 -5.44 -5.77
N ARG A 83 14.03 -6.47 -5.92
CA ARG A 83 14.44 -7.87 -5.81
C ARG A 83 14.83 -8.49 -7.17
N SER A 84 14.46 -7.85 -8.27
CA SER A 84 14.78 -8.34 -9.63
C SER A 84 15.95 -7.59 -10.25
N VAL A 85 15.74 -6.35 -10.67
CA VAL A 85 16.80 -5.55 -11.33
C VAL A 85 17.61 -4.71 -10.36
N GLY A 86 17.07 -4.44 -9.17
CA GLY A 86 17.72 -3.64 -8.15
C GLY A 86 17.39 -2.16 -8.23
N VAL A 87 17.62 -1.47 -7.11
CA VAL A 87 17.48 -0.02 -7.01
C VAL A 87 18.74 0.56 -6.33
N PRO A 88 19.09 1.83 -6.61
CA PRO A 88 20.31 2.41 -6.07
C PRO A 88 20.39 2.29 -4.54
N GLY A 89 21.53 1.82 -4.04
CA GLY A 89 21.79 1.62 -2.61
C GLY A 89 21.28 0.30 -2.04
N PHE A 90 20.48 -0.45 -2.79
CA PHE A 90 19.88 -1.71 -2.33
C PHE A 90 20.18 -2.88 -3.26
N GLU A 91 21.31 -2.83 -3.96
CA GLU A 91 21.72 -3.88 -4.90
C GLU A 91 21.86 -5.25 -4.20
N HIS A 92 22.20 -5.24 -2.91
CA HIS A 92 22.29 -6.46 -2.10
C HIS A 92 20.94 -7.16 -1.93
N ALA A 93 19.81 -6.48 -2.18
CA ALA A 93 18.49 -7.05 -2.04
C ALA A 93 18.06 -7.90 -3.25
N VAL A 94 18.76 -7.78 -4.38
CA VAL A 94 18.43 -8.55 -5.60
C VAL A 94 18.47 -10.05 -5.28
N GLY A 95 17.40 -10.76 -5.64
CA GLY A 95 17.25 -12.19 -5.41
C GLY A 95 16.79 -12.57 -4.00
N ARG A 96 16.66 -11.63 -3.08
CA ARG A 96 16.25 -11.90 -1.69
C ARG A 96 14.74 -11.73 -1.50
N TRP A 97 13.98 -12.65 -2.07
CA TRP A 97 12.51 -12.58 -2.09
C TRP A 97 11.84 -12.96 -0.78
N LEU A 98 12.49 -13.76 0.07
CA LEU A 98 11.84 -14.41 1.21
C LEU A 98 12.13 -13.75 2.56
N GLY A 99 12.63 -12.52 2.58
CA GLY A 99 12.78 -11.77 3.82
C GLY A 99 11.41 -11.55 4.49
N PRO A 100 11.28 -11.84 5.82
CA PRO A 100 9.95 -11.82 6.47
C PRO A 100 9.22 -10.48 6.35
N ARG A 101 9.93 -9.38 6.53
CA ARG A 101 9.34 -8.04 6.44
C ARG A 101 8.88 -7.72 5.01
N GLY A 102 9.70 -8.07 4.02
CA GLY A 102 9.36 -7.86 2.61
C GLY A 102 8.16 -8.69 2.19
N VAL A 103 8.09 -9.94 2.61
CA VAL A 103 6.94 -10.82 2.32
C VAL A 103 5.67 -10.27 2.97
N LEU A 104 5.75 -9.85 4.24
CA LEU A 104 4.61 -9.25 4.94
C LEU A 104 4.12 -7.99 4.22
N SER A 105 5.03 -7.12 3.83
CA SER A 105 4.71 -5.90 3.09
C SER A 105 3.98 -6.24 1.79
N LEU A 106 4.54 -7.14 0.99
CA LEU A 106 3.95 -7.53 -0.28
C LEU A 106 2.56 -8.14 -0.10
N VAL A 107 2.36 -8.98 0.92
CA VAL A 107 1.06 -9.59 1.20
C VAL A 107 0.00 -8.54 1.49
N VAL A 108 0.27 -7.59 2.38
CA VAL A 108 -0.74 -6.56 2.71
C VAL A 108 -0.98 -5.60 1.55
N GLU A 109 0.04 -5.31 0.74
CA GLU A 109 -0.07 -4.47 -0.45
C GLU A 109 -0.96 -5.10 -1.51
N VAL A 110 -0.71 -6.36 -1.83
CA VAL A 110 -1.52 -7.12 -2.80
C VAL A 110 -2.94 -7.30 -2.27
N LEU A 111 -3.08 -7.58 -0.99
CA LEU A 111 -4.40 -7.71 -0.36
C LEU A 111 -5.21 -6.42 -0.50
N PHE A 112 -4.60 -5.26 -0.30
CA PHE A 112 -5.31 -3.99 -0.47
C PHE A 112 -5.78 -3.80 -1.91
N VAL A 113 -4.93 -4.08 -2.88
CA VAL A 113 -5.30 -3.96 -4.30
C VAL A 113 -6.47 -4.91 -4.62
N ALA A 114 -6.44 -6.14 -4.10
CA ALA A 114 -7.53 -7.09 -4.26
C ALA A 114 -8.84 -6.58 -3.62
N LEU A 115 -8.76 -5.97 -2.44
CA LEU A 115 -9.93 -5.38 -1.78
C LEU A 115 -10.49 -4.19 -2.57
N PHE A 116 -9.64 -3.39 -3.20
CA PHE A 116 -10.09 -2.33 -4.08
C PHE A 116 -10.85 -2.89 -5.29
N VAL A 117 -10.31 -3.90 -5.95
CA VAL A 117 -10.99 -4.55 -7.09
C VAL A 117 -12.36 -5.09 -6.65
N LEU A 118 -12.42 -5.75 -5.49
CA LEU A 118 -13.67 -6.25 -4.93
C LEU A 118 -14.64 -5.08 -4.65
N ALA A 119 -14.14 -3.99 -4.09
CA ALA A 119 -14.95 -2.80 -3.80
C ALA A 119 -15.59 -2.23 -5.08
N VAL A 120 -14.83 -2.14 -6.17
CA VAL A 120 -15.32 -1.67 -7.46
C VAL A 120 -16.38 -2.61 -8.01
N ILE A 121 -16.17 -3.92 -7.92
CA ILE A 121 -17.13 -4.92 -8.40
C ILE A 121 -18.45 -4.81 -7.62
N VAL A 122 -18.37 -4.74 -6.29
CA VAL A 122 -19.56 -4.64 -5.43
C VAL A 122 -20.30 -3.33 -5.71
N TRP A 123 -19.58 -2.22 -5.77
CA TRP A 123 -20.16 -0.91 -6.05
C TRP A 123 -20.89 -0.89 -7.39
N ARG A 124 -20.28 -1.43 -8.44
CA ARG A 124 -20.89 -1.49 -9.77
C ARG A 124 -22.16 -2.33 -9.79
N ARG A 125 -22.18 -3.41 -9.03
CA ARG A 125 -23.38 -4.28 -8.95
C ARG A 125 -24.55 -3.58 -8.26
N GLU A 126 -24.25 -2.76 -7.26
CA GLU A 126 -25.29 -2.00 -6.55
C GLU A 126 -25.83 -0.85 -7.40
N GLU A 127 -25.01 -0.28 -8.30
CA GLU A 127 -25.41 0.81 -9.19
C GLU A 127 -26.18 0.31 -10.43
N SER A 128 -26.08 -0.95 -10.78
CA SER A 128 -26.80 -1.54 -11.89
C SER A 128 -28.16 -2.06 -11.44
#